data_56fb33d66b15dad4ec39d510d1654ecf
#
_entry.id   56fb33d66b15dad4ec39d510d1654ecf
#
_cell.length_a   1.000
_cell.length_b   1.000
_cell.length_c   1.000
_cell.angle_alpha   90.00
_cell.angle_beta   90.00
_cell.angle_gamma   90.00
#
_symmetry.space_group_name_H-M   'P 1'
#
loop_
_entity.id
_entity.type
_entity.pdbx_description
1 polymer ?
#
loop_
_entity_poly.entity_id
_entity_poly.type
_entity_poly.pdbx_seq_one_letter_code
_entity_poly.pdbx_strand_id
1 'polypeptide(L)'
;MSKASVPEIDRETLRARLARGDAFKLVMAAHDWAFRAKHIPGSIHFKTDREMFAGLGQDEDILVYCSNVDCHASLAVIQKLRDHGYRHLSHYRGGLIDWEEAGLPVEGDWAAAPPSTP
;
A
#
# COMPACT_ATOMS: atom_id res chain seq x y z
N MET A 1 6.03 -7.23 25.31
CA MET A 1 5.91 -6.79 24.86
C MET A 1 5.59 -6.68 23.94
N SER A 2 5.36 -6.39 23.84
CA SER A 2 4.66 -6.39 22.85
C SER A 2 5.15 -5.72 21.86
N LYS A 3 5.13 -6.05 20.87
CA LYS A 3 5.43 -5.46 19.83
C LYS A 3 4.48 -4.53 19.62
N ALA A 4 4.78 -3.42 19.56
CA ALA A 4 3.89 -2.41 19.23
C ALA A 4 3.18 -2.77 17.99
N SER A 5 1.94 -2.67 18.00
CA SER A 5 1.17 -2.93 16.82
C SER A 5 1.36 -1.78 15.86
N VAL A 6 1.37 -2.10 14.61
CA VAL A 6 1.34 -1.08 13.58
C VAL A 6 -0.11 -0.61 13.44
N PRO A 7 -0.38 0.69 13.45
CA PRO A 7 -1.74 1.18 13.31
C PRO A 7 -2.38 0.71 12.02
N GLU A 8 -3.62 0.30 12.11
CA GLU A 8 -4.39 -0.05 10.93
C GLU A 8 -5.21 1.15 10.50
N ILE A 9 -5.26 1.37 9.20
CA ILE A 9 -5.97 2.51 8.63
C ILE A 9 -7.10 1.97 7.78
N ASP A 10 -8.28 2.54 7.92
CA ASP A 10 -9.41 2.12 7.13
C ASP A 10 -9.43 2.88 5.80
N ARG A 11 -10.34 2.45 4.94
CA ARG A 11 -10.45 3.02 3.60
C ARG A 11 -10.72 4.52 3.62
N GLU A 12 -11.59 4.96 4.51
CA GLU A 12 -11.94 6.38 4.57
C GLU A 12 -10.77 7.24 5.01
N THR A 13 -9.99 6.75 5.95
CA THR A 13 -8.80 7.46 6.40
C THR A 13 -7.77 7.57 5.27
N LEU A 14 -7.54 6.46 4.56
CA LEU A 14 -6.62 6.48 3.44
C LEU A 14 -7.10 7.44 2.35
N ARG A 15 -8.37 7.37 2.02
CA ARG A 15 -8.95 8.23 1.01
C ARG A 15 -8.77 9.70 1.37
N ALA A 16 -9.04 10.03 2.63
CA ALA A 16 -8.88 11.40 3.10
C ALA A 16 -7.44 11.88 3.02
N ARG A 17 -6.49 11.02 3.39
CA ARG A 17 -5.07 11.38 3.33
C ARG A 17 -4.62 11.64 1.91
N LEU A 18 -5.08 10.82 0.97
CA LEU A 18 -4.74 11.02 -0.44
C LEU A 18 -5.38 12.31 -0.97
N ALA A 19 -6.61 12.57 -0.60
CA ALA A 19 -7.32 13.77 -1.06
C ALA A 19 -6.68 15.06 -0.53
N ARG A 20 -6.14 15.00 0.70
CA ARG A 20 -5.47 16.19 1.26
C ARG A 20 -4.06 16.38 0.73
N GLY A 21 -3.52 15.35 0.06
CA GLY A 21 -2.13 15.42 -0.39
C GLY A 21 -1.12 15.28 0.73
N ASP A 22 -1.46 14.53 1.77
CA ASP A 22 -0.55 14.32 2.90
C ASP A 22 0.75 13.68 2.40
N ALA A 23 1.85 14.04 3.06
CA ALA A 23 3.15 13.53 2.66
C ALA A 23 3.37 12.15 3.29
N PHE A 24 3.20 11.10 2.51
CA PHE A 24 3.49 9.75 2.96
C PHE A 24 3.76 8.88 1.74
N LYS A 25 4.37 7.73 1.97
CA LYS A 25 4.63 6.77 0.91
C LYS A 25 3.60 5.66 1.03
N LEU A 26 2.89 5.38 -0.06
CA LEU A 26 1.91 4.32 -0.10
C LEU A 26 2.53 3.16 -0.88
N VAL A 27 2.80 2.05 -0.19
CA VAL A 27 3.54 0.93 -0.77
C VAL A 27 2.62 -0.27 -0.94
N MET A 28 2.55 -0.79 -2.14
CA MET A 28 1.80 -2.02 -2.39
C MET A 28 2.73 -3.23 -2.26
N ALA A 29 2.40 -4.12 -1.34
CA ALA A 29 3.14 -5.34 -1.12
C ALA A 29 2.51 -6.44 -1.96
N ALA A 30 3.08 -6.70 -3.12
CA ALA A 30 2.53 -7.67 -4.07
C ALA A 30 3.60 -8.07 -5.05
N HIS A 31 3.29 -9.02 -5.89
CA HIS A 31 4.17 -9.36 -7.01
C HIS A 31 4.16 -8.20 -8.01
N ASP A 32 5.25 -8.07 -8.74
CA ASP A 32 5.40 -7.01 -9.72
C ASP A 32 4.23 -6.99 -10.72
N TRP A 33 3.85 -8.15 -11.21
CA TRP A 33 2.75 -8.21 -12.19
C TRP A 33 1.43 -7.73 -11.58
N ALA A 34 1.22 -8.01 -10.29
CA ALA A 34 -0.03 -7.62 -9.65
C ALA A 34 -0.10 -6.10 -9.48
N PHE A 35 1.01 -5.49 -9.10
CA PHE A 35 1.08 -4.03 -8.99
C PHE A 35 0.84 -3.39 -10.36
N ARG A 36 1.48 -3.93 -11.38
CA ARG A 36 1.34 -3.36 -12.72
C ARG A 36 -0.07 -3.53 -13.26
N ALA A 37 -0.75 -4.59 -12.85
CA ALA A 37 -2.12 -4.83 -13.29
C ALA A 37 -3.06 -3.80 -12.69
N LYS A 38 -3.00 -3.60 -11.37
CA LYS A 38 -3.86 -2.64 -10.67
C LYS A 38 -3.22 -2.21 -9.39
N HIS A 39 -3.31 -0.94 -9.09
CA HIS A 39 -2.86 -0.40 -7.79
C HIS A 39 -3.61 0.90 -7.50
N ILE A 40 -3.57 1.30 -6.24
CA ILE A 40 -4.18 2.57 -5.82
C ILE A 40 -3.33 3.71 -6.39
N PRO A 41 -3.94 4.73 -6.97
CA PRO A 41 -3.18 5.85 -7.55
C PRO A 41 -2.22 6.46 -6.52
N GLY A 42 -0.99 6.67 -6.95
CA GLY A 42 0.04 7.23 -6.07
C GLY A 42 0.81 6.19 -5.30
N SER A 43 0.43 4.91 -5.38
CA SER A 43 1.19 3.88 -4.70
C SER A 43 2.43 3.50 -5.47
N ILE A 44 3.40 2.96 -4.76
CA ILE A 44 4.67 2.52 -5.34
C ILE A 44 4.91 1.07 -4.96
N HIS A 45 5.81 0.45 -5.67
CA HIS A 45 6.14 -0.95 -5.50
C HIS A 45 7.64 -1.14 -5.70
N PHE A 46 8.22 -2.05 -4.95
CA PHE A 46 9.64 -2.38 -5.09
C PHE A 46 9.78 -3.84 -5.44
N LYS A 47 10.64 -4.14 -6.41
CA LYS A 47 10.83 -5.51 -6.85
C LYS A 47 11.67 -6.31 -5.88
N THR A 48 12.56 -5.66 -5.14
CA THR A 48 13.43 -6.34 -4.18
C THR A 48 13.48 -5.57 -2.89
N ASP A 49 13.87 -6.26 -1.83
CA ASP A 49 14.05 -5.61 -0.52
C ASP A 49 15.12 -4.53 -0.60
N ARG A 50 16.16 -4.79 -1.38
CA ARG A 50 17.24 -3.83 -1.53
C ARG A 50 16.73 -2.51 -2.10
N GLU A 51 15.89 -2.59 -3.13
CA GLU A 51 15.31 -1.40 -3.72
C GLU A 51 14.42 -0.68 -2.73
N MET A 52 13.67 -1.44 -1.95
CA MET A 52 12.77 -0.86 -0.97
C MET A 52 13.55 -0.06 0.08
N PHE A 53 14.59 -0.65 0.63
CA PHE A 53 15.37 0.04 1.65
C PHE A 53 16.13 1.23 1.09
N ALA A 54 16.50 1.19 -0.18
CA ALA A 54 17.16 2.31 -0.83
C ALA A 54 16.18 3.45 -1.12
N GLY A 55 14.94 3.12 -1.37
CA GLY A 55 13.92 4.10 -1.76
C GLY A 55 13.11 4.69 -0.64
N LEU A 56 13.19 4.13 0.57
CA LEU A 56 12.39 4.61 1.70
C LEU A 56 13.30 5.06 2.83
N GLY A 57 13.05 6.25 3.35
CA GLY A 57 13.79 6.75 4.49
C GLY A 57 13.17 6.25 5.79
N GLN A 58 13.99 6.01 6.80
CA GLN A 58 13.53 5.46 8.07
C GLN A 58 12.57 6.38 8.81
N ASP A 59 12.63 7.67 8.55
CA ASP A 59 11.76 8.63 9.20
C ASP A 59 10.52 8.99 8.39
N GLU A 60 10.39 8.40 7.20
CA GLU A 60 9.22 8.68 6.37
C GLU A 60 7.99 7.98 6.91
N ASP A 61 6.84 8.58 6.65
CA ASP A 61 5.56 7.98 6.99
C ASP A 61 5.21 7.02 5.86
N ILE A 62 5.09 5.74 6.17
CA ILE A 62 4.90 4.69 5.17
C ILE A 62 3.64 3.91 5.48
N LEU A 63 2.76 3.81 4.49
CA LEU A 63 1.53 3.04 4.62
C LEU A 63 1.63 1.88 3.64
N VAL A 64 1.43 0.67 4.12
CA VAL A 64 1.56 -0.54 3.31
C VAL A 64 0.22 -1.21 3.14
N TYR A 65 -0.06 -1.68 1.94
CA TYR A 65 -1.27 -2.44 1.67
C TYR A 65 -0.97 -3.61 0.73
N CYS A 66 -1.92 -4.51 0.61
CA CYS A 66 -1.79 -5.69 -0.23
C CYS A 66 -3.05 -5.83 -1.09
N SER A 67 -3.23 -6.97 -1.73
CA SER A 67 -4.37 -7.16 -2.63
C SER A 67 -5.69 -7.32 -1.89
N ASN A 68 -5.70 -8.04 -0.76
CA ASN A 68 -6.92 -8.27 -0.01
C ASN A 68 -6.60 -8.56 1.45
N VAL A 69 -7.65 -8.75 2.28
CA VAL A 69 -7.46 -8.94 3.72
C VAL A 69 -6.75 -10.24 4.07
N ASP A 70 -6.79 -11.20 3.18
CA ASP A 70 -6.16 -12.50 3.43
C ASP A 70 -4.71 -12.54 3.00
N CYS A 71 -4.22 -11.49 2.40
CA CYS A 71 -2.86 -11.43 1.90
C CYS A 71 -1.90 -11.15 3.06
N HIS A 72 -0.85 -11.94 3.15
CA HIS A 72 0.13 -11.76 4.21
C HIS A 72 1.37 -10.98 3.75
N ALA A 73 1.44 -10.64 2.48
CA ALA A 73 2.62 -9.94 1.95
C ALA A 73 2.83 -8.58 2.61
N SER A 74 1.75 -7.85 2.88
CA SER A 74 1.88 -6.55 3.52
C SER A 74 2.45 -6.67 4.93
N LEU A 75 2.02 -7.69 5.67
CA LEU A 75 2.54 -7.90 7.02
C LEU A 75 4.02 -8.26 6.99
N ALA A 76 4.43 -9.05 6.00
CA ALA A 76 5.83 -9.40 5.84
C ALA A 76 6.68 -8.17 5.54
N VAL A 77 6.18 -7.29 4.67
CA VAL A 77 6.89 -6.06 4.33
C VAL A 77 7.01 -5.16 5.56
N ILE A 78 5.91 -5.02 6.30
CA ILE A 78 5.92 -4.20 7.51
C ILE A 78 6.93 -4.75 8.51
N GLN A 79 6.98 -6.06 8.69
CA GLN A 79 7.93 -6.66 9.62
C GLN A 79 9.37 -6.37 9.21
N LYS A 80 9.68 -6.48 7.91
CA LYS A 80 11.01 -6.17 7.41
C LYS A 80 11.38 -4.71 7.67
N LEU A 81 10.45 -3.81 7.44
CA LEU A 81 10.70 -2.40 7.68
C LEU A 81 10.93 -2.12 9.16
N ARG A 82 10.13 -2.71 10.03
CA ARG A 82 10.32 -2.56 11.47
C ARG A 82 11.68 -3.07 11.91
N ASP A 83 12.07 -4.22 11.39
CA ASP A 83 13.37 -4.81 11.74
C ASP A 83 14.54 -3.94 11.31
N HIS A 84 14.32 -3.08 10.32
CA HIS A 84 15.34 -2.17 9.82
C HIS A 84 15.22 -0.76 10.38
N GLY A 85 14.44 -0.59 11.45
CA GLY A 85 14.41 0.69 12.15
C GLY A 85 13.41 1.70 11.63
N TYR A 86 12.51 1.30 10.75
CA TYR A 86 11.46 2.18 10.28
C TYR A 86 10.41 2.32 11.37
N ARG A 87 10.03 3.54 11.70
CA ARG A 87 9.19 3.81 12.86
C ARG A 87 7.79 4.31 12.55
N HIS A 88 7.58 4.86 11.37
CA HIS A 88 6.30 5.49 11.06
C HIS A 88 5.55 4.66 10.02
N LEU A 89 5.06 3.51 10.48
CA LEU A 89 4.41 2.55 9.61
C LEU A 89 2.92 2.48 9.93
N SER A 90 2.11 2.26 8.89
CA SER A 90 0.70 1.96 9.07
C SER A 90 0.28 0.95 8.01
N HIS A 91 -0.85 0.32 8.22
CA HIS A 91 -1.30 -0.79 7.40
C HIS A 91 -2.75 -0.57 6.96
N TYR A 92 -3.00 -0.58 5.66
CA TYR A 92 -4.35 -0.58 5.15
C TYR A 92 -4.74 -2.03 4.90
N ARG A 93 -5.43 -2.59 5.87
CA ARG A 93 -5.74 -4.01 5.88
C ARG A 93 -6.70 -4.43 4.77
N GLY A 94 -7.64 -3.59 4.43
CA GLY A 94 -8.63 -3.92 3.40
C GLY A 94 -8.01 -4.22 2.05
N GLY A 95 -6.92 -3.56 1.73
CA GLY A 95 -6.20 -3.82 0.51
C GLY A 95 -6.89 -3.31 -0.74
N LEU A 96 -6.32 -3.67 -1.87
CA LEU A 96 -6.81 -3.19 -3.15
C LEU A 96 -8.26 -3.57 -3.41
N ILE A 97 -8.65 -4.78 -3.02
CA ILE A 97 -10.00 -5.22 -3.32
C ILE A 97 -11.05 -4.41 -2.56
N ASP A 98 -10.76 -4.05 -1.32
CA ASP A 98 -11.67 -3.20 -0.56
C ASP A 98 -11.81 -1.82 -1.22
N TRP A 99 -10.70 -1.29 -1.72
CA TRP A 99 -10.67 -0.01 -2.41
C TRP A 99 -11.51 -0.06 -3.68
N GLU A 100 -11.34 -1.11 -4.48
CA GLU A 100 -12.09 -1.25 -5.72
C GLU A 100 -13.58 -1.48 -5.48
N GLU A 101 -13.92 -2.26 -4.47
CA GLU A 101 -15.34 -2.55 -4.19
C GLU A 101 -16.09 -1.30 -3.77
N ALA A 102 -15.37 -0.31 -3.26
CA ALA A 102 -15.98 0.95 -2.91
C ALA A 102 -16.13 1.89 -4.11
N GLY A 103 -15.69 1.46 -5.28
CA GLY A 103 -15.80 2.28 -6.49
C GLY A 103 -14.72 3.36 -6.59
N LEU A 104 -13.65 3.23 -5.82
CA LEU A 104 -12.59 4.23 -5.85
C LEU A 104 -11.62 3.95 -6.98
N PRO A 105 -10.95 4.99 -7.50
CA PRO A 105 -10.13 4.82 -8.70
C PRO A 105 -8.89 3.97 -8.47
N VAL A 106 -8.51 3.22 -9.49
CA VAL A 106 -7.28 2.46 -9.51
C VAL A 106 -6.55 2.75 -10.81
N GLU A 107 -5.25 2.47 -10.83
CA GLU A 107 -4.41 2.62 -12.01
C GLU A 107 -3.77 1.29 -12.35
N GLY A 108 -3.26 1.14 -13.56
CA GLY A 108 -2.56 -0.06 -13.98
C GLY A 108 -3.09 -0.57 -15.30
N ASP A 109 -2.46 -1.62 -15.80
CA ASP A 109 -2.79 -2.17 -17.12
C ASP A 109 -4.21 -2.73 -17.20
N TRP A 110 -4.72 -3.24 -16.07
CA TRP A 110 -6.07 -3.79 -16.03
C TRP A 110 -7.05 -2.84 -15.37
N ALA A 111 -6.59 -1.65 -15.02
CA ALA A 111 -7.48 -0.72 -14.40
C ALA A 111 -8.42 -0.29 -15.44
N ALA A 112 -9.57 -0.51 -15.19
CA ALA A 112 -10.59 0.05 -15.84
C ALA A 112 -10.45 0.65 -17.04
N ALA A 113 -10.19 -0.03 -17.71
CA ALA A 113 -10.50 0.31 -18.85
C ALA A 113 -11.79 0.82 -18.71
N PRO A 114 -11.93 1.77 -18.98
CA PRO A 114 -13.06 2.34 -18.83
C PRO A 114 -13.92 1.75 -19.70
N PRO A 115 -14.52 1.49 -19.34
CA PRO A 115 -15.35 0.98 -19.94
C PRO A 115 -15.71 1.47 -21.07
N SER A 116 -15.42 1.81 -21.35
CA SER A 116 -15.83 2.10 -22.12
C SER A 116 -16.43 1.88 -22.60
N THR A 117 -16.56 1.77 -22.64
CA THR A 117 -17.02 1.58 -23.03
C THR A 117 -17.66 1.50 -23.41
N PRO A 118 -17.93 1.35 -23.94
CA PRO A 118 -18.55 1.39 -24.50
C PRO A 118 -18.96 1.45 -24.52
#